data_a3ea976bb64b3ff361770bcbe5ec48cb
#
_entry.id   a3ea976bb64b3ff361770bcbe5ec48cb
#
_cell.length_a   1.000
_cell.length_b   1.000
_cell.length_c   1.000
_cell.angle_alpha   90.00
_cell.angle_beta   90.00
_cell.angle_gamma   90.00
#
_symmetry.space_group_name_H-M   'P 1'
#
loop_
_entity.id
_entity.type
_entity.pdbx_description
1 polymer ?
#
loop_
_entity_poly.entity_id
_entity_poly.type
_entity_poly.pdbx_seq_one_letter_code
_entity_poly.pdbx_strand_id
1 'polypeptide(L)'
;MFESRPQEQDYAFVPQAESPELNRYGTPVETVPAGHELRGQSLNINGDSSVPDNPDRYRQHGFYFNADHCIACHACEAACSEKNDLPAHIAFRSVGFIEGGSYPAYQRLNISMACNHCDDPVCLKGCPTLAYTKFAEYGAVLQDPDICFGCGYCTWVCPYNAPQLDTKAGHVSKCNMCVDRLEAGLKPACAAACLAGALDFGIIETKPENRDQLEARIPGFPTPDITHPNIRFQQTRSLPREMKRPDSMPLRYERTGAQGDSYTPKVDAVR
;
A
#
# COMPACT_ATOMS: atom_id res chain seq x y z
N MET A 1 7.80 19.99 11.12
CA MET A 1 7.66 19.40 12.47
C MET A 1 6.23 18.94 12.57
N PHE A 2 6.00 17.62 12.49
CA PHE A 2 4.63 17.07 12.66
C PHE A 2 4.27 17.16 14.14
N GLU A 3 3.85 18.33 14.59
CA GLU A 3 3.43 18.52 15.99
C GLU A 3 2.02 17.99 16.28
N SER A 4 1.26 17.70 15.27
CA SER A 4 0.02 16.92 15.43
C SER A 4 -0.26 16.20 14.12
N ARG A 5 -0.25 14.86 14.15
CA ARG A 5 -1.11 14.15 13.20
C ARG A 5 -2.49 14.83 13.36
N PRO A 6 -3.21 15.10 12.27
CA PRO A 6 -4.62 15.46 12.43
C PRO A 6 -5.19 14.48 13.43
N GLN A 7 -5.63 14.96 14.57
CA GLN A 7 -6.30 14.07 15.52
C GLN A 7 -7.53 13.61 14.78
N GLU A 8 -7.55 12.34 14.41
CA GLU A 8 -8.68 11.70 13.73
C GLU A 8 -9.89 11.61 14.68
N GLN A 9 -10.24 12.74 15.28
CA GLN A 9 -11.34 12.81 16.24
C GLN A 9 -12.70 12.64 15.57
N ASP A 10 -12.75 12.76 14.25
CA ASP A 10 -14.01 12.75 13.49
C ASP A 10 -14.20 11.52 12.61
N TYR A 11 -13.22 10.61 12.56
CA TYR A 11 -13.33 9.38 11.77
C TYR A 11 -13.84 8.21 12.61
N ALA A 12 -14.41 7.24 11.91
CA ALA A 12 -15.04 6.07 12.50
C ALA A 12 -14.28 5.54 13.73
N PHE A 13 -14.99 5.32 14.80
CA PHE A 13 -14.48 4.81 16.07
C PHE A 13 -13.51 3.65 15.83
N VAL A 14 -12.28 3.82 16.25
CA VAL A 14 -11.29 2.74 16.26
C VAL A 14 -11.40 2.05 17.62
N PRO A 15 -11.97 0.84 17.68
CA PRO A 15 -12.05 0.11 18.94
C PRO A 15 -10.63 -0.17 19.45
N GLN A 16 -10.40 0.02 20.74
CA GLN A 16 -9.18 -0.48 21.34
C GLN A 16 -9.27 -2.00 21.46
N ALA A 17 -8.30 -2.69 20.91
CA ALA A 17 -8.21 -4.12 21.07
C ALA A 17 -7.81 -4.46 22.50
N GLU A 18 -8.52 -5.38 23.16
CA GLU A 18 -8.11 -5.94 24.46
C GLU A 18 -6.77 -6.69 24.36
N SER A 19 -6.50 -7.22 23.17
CA SER A 19 -5.21 -7.85 22.79
C SER A 19 -4.93 -7.58 21.32
N PRO A 20 -3.64 -7.51 20.90
CA PRO A 20 -3.30 -7.32 19.50
C PRO A 20 -3.92 -8.38 18.59
N GLU A 21 -4.48 -7.94 17.45
CA GLU A 21 -4.98 -8.88 16.45
C GLU A 21 -3.87 -9.76 15.90
N LEU A 22 -4.18 -11.02 15.68
CA LEU A 22 -3.26 -11.95 15.05
C LEU A 22 -3.42 -11.92 13.52
N ASN A 23 -2.30 -11.97 12.81
CA ASN A 23 -2.32 -12.25 11.39
C ASN A 23 -2.60 -13.75 11.15
N ARG A 24 -2.81 -14.14 9.88
CA ARG A 24 -3.10 -15.55 9.50
C ARG A 24 -2.02 -16.55 9.91
N TYR A 25 -0.85 -16.06 10.26
CA TYR A 25 0.29 -16.89 10.63
C TYR A 25 0.49 -16.96 12.16
N GLY A 26 -0.48 -16.42 12.90
CA GLY A 26 -0.45 -16.40 14.36
C GLY A 26 0.48 -15.35 14.96
N THR A 27 1.01 -14.42 14.15
CA THR A 27 1.87 -13.34 14.63
C THR A 27 0.99 -12.14 15.02
N PRO A 28 1.14 -11.59 16.22
CA PRO A 28 0.39 -10.40 16.62
C PRO A 28 0.81 -9.16 15.81
N VAL A 29 -0.10 -8.22 15.67
CA VAL A 29 0.21 -6.88 15.19
C VAL A 29 1.06 -6.21 16.25
N GLU A 30 2.33 -5.97 15.95
CA GLU A 30 3.23 -5.30 16.90
C GLU A 30 2.90 -3.80 16.97
N THR A 31 2.75 -3.30 18.18
CA THR A 31 2.58 -1.88 18.47
C THR A 31 3.89 -1.29 18.96
N VAL A 32 4.15 -0.06 18.61
CA VAL A 32 5.30 0.68 19.14
C VAL A 32 4.87 1.42 20.41
N PRO A 33 5.51 1.18 21.58
CA PRO A 33 5.15 1.85 22.82
C PRO A 33 5.17 3.37 22.72
N ALA A 34 4.30 4.05 23.42
CA ALA A 34 4.15 5.51 23.36
C ALA A 34 5.43 6.30 23.72
N GLY A 35 6.34 5.72 24.47
CA GLY A 35 7.61 6.37 24.84
C GLY A 35 8.83 5.86 24.07
N HIS A 36 8.62 5.07 23.02
CA HIS A 36 9.74 4.49 22.27
C HIS A 36 10.52 5.58 21.52
N GLU A 37 11.84 5.53 21.56
CA GLU A 37 12.73 6.55 20.98
C GLU A 37 12.55 6.77 19.48
N LEU A 38 12.18 5.74 18.73
CA LEU A 38 11.96 5.83 17.28
C LEU A 38 10.60 6.41 16.90
N ARG A 39 9.73 6.68 17.87
CA ARG A 39 8.39 7.19 17.60
C ARG A 39 8.43 8.61 17.07
N GLY A 40 7.83 8.82 15.89
CA GLY A 40 7.86 10.10 15.20
C GLY A 40 9.17 10.44 14.51
N GLN A 41 10.20 9.59 14.61
CA GLN A 41 11.45 9.81 13.87
C GLN A 41 11.26 9.56 12.37
N SER A 42 11.86 10.45 11.58
CA SER A 42 11.88 10.35 10.13
C SER A 42 13.12 9.60 9.66
N LEU A 43 12.92 8.60 8.82
CA LEU A 43 13.98 7.94 8.06
C LEU A 43 14.29 8.69 6.75
N ASN A 44 13.69 9.84 6.58
CA ASN A 44 13.85 10.67 5.40
C ASN A 44 15.17 11.35 5.39
N ILE A 45 16.06 10.73 4.75
CA ILE A 45 17.29 11.41 4.42
C ILE A 45 17.23 11.61 2.91
N ASN A 46 16.90 12.83 2.49
CA ASN A 46 16.83 13.16 1.08
C ASN A 46 18.14 12.79 0.40
N GLY A 47 18.06 11.87 -0.56
CA GLY A 47 19.22 11.40 -1.31
C GLY A 47 20.03 10.29 -0.62
N ASP A 48 19.61 9.80 0.52
CA ASP A 48 20.25 8.66 1.16
C ASP A 48 19.69 7.35 0.58
N SER A 49 20.55 6.67 -0.17
CA SER A 49 20.26 5.32 -0.70
C SER A 49 20.34 4.23 0.37
N SER A 50 20.80 4.54 1.59
CA SER A 50 20.96 3.61 2.70
C SER A 50 19.68 3.41 3.51
N VAL A 51 18.57 4.06 3.16
CA VAL A 51 17.30 3.89 3.87
C VAL A 51 16.87 2.42 4.02
N PRO A 52 17.05 1.53 3.03
CA PRO A 52 16.76 0.10 3.21
C PRO A 52 17.61 -0.59 4.27
N ASP A 53 18.84 -0.12 4.46
CA ASP A 53 19.83 -0.74 5.34
C ASP A 53 20.01 0.02 6.66
N ASN A 54 19.14 1.02 6.93
CA ASN A 54 19.24 1.83 8.14
C ASN A 54 18.97 0.96 9.39
N PRO A 55 19.98 0.75 10.26
CA PRO A 55 19.83 -0.08 11.45
C PRO A 55 18.92 0.54 12.53
N ASP A 56 18.70 1.86 12.49
CA ASP A 56 17.86 2.58 13.44
C ASP A 56 16.37 2.47 13.12
N ARG A 57 16.06 1.87 11.96
CA ARG A 57 14.69 1.61 11.57
C ARG A 57 14.05 0.57 12.49
N TYR A 58 12.87 0.90 13.00
CA TYR A 58 12.02 -0.12 13.60
C TYR A 58 11.63 -1.17 12.54
N ARG A 59 11.01 -2.26 12.92
CA ARG A 59 10.67 -3.33 11.98
C ARG A 59 9.71 -2.83 10.92
N GLN A 60 10.03 -3.06 9.63
CA GLN A 60 9.18 -2.67 8.53
C GLN A 60 7.90 -3.50 8.50
N HIS A 61 6.77 -2.82 8.60
CA HIS A 61 5.46 -3.43 8.39
C HIS A 61 5.06 -3.38 6.92
N GLY A 62 4.23 -4.34 6.50
CA GLY A 62 3.75 -4.41 5.12
C GLY A 62 2.66 -5.46 4.92
N PHE A 63 2.29 -5.64 3.68
CA PHE A 63 1.18 -6.50 3.30
C PHE A 63 1.66 -7.87 2.84
N TYR A 64 0.88 -8.89 3.18
CA TYR A 64 0.96 -10.24 2.63
C TYR A 64 -0.24 -10.48 1.74
N PHE A 65 -0.01 -11.04 0.57
CA PHE A 65 -1.08 -11.29 -0.38
C PHE A 65 -0.98 -12.66 -1.02
N ASN A 66 -2.10 -13.39 -1.00
CA ASN A 66 -2.26 -14.66 -1.70
C ASN A 66 -3.27 -14.48 -2.84
N ALA A 67 -2.77 -14.45 -4.07
CA ALA A 67 -3.60 -14.24 -5.25
C ALA A 67 -4.59 -15.38 -5.53
N ASP A 68 -4.27 -16.61 -5.11
CA ASP A 68 -5.16 -17.77 -5.32
C ASP A 68 -6.38 -17.74 -4.40
N HIS A 69 -6.27 -17.08 -3.26
CA HIS A 69 -7.39 -16.91 -2.34
C HIS A 69 -8.25 -15.69 -2.66
N CYS A 70 -7.76 -14.79 -3.49
CA CYS A 70 -8.49 -13.55 -3.81
C CYS A 70 -9.65 -13.82 -4.76
N ILE A 71 -10.85 -13.61 -4.27
CA ILE A 71 -12.10 -13.79 -5.03
C ILE A 71 -12.60 -12.49 -5.68
N ALA A 72 -11.82 -11.42 -5.65
CA ALA A 72 -12.19 -10.11 -6.17
C ALA A 72 -13.51 -9.55 -5.61
N CYS A 73 -13.78 -9.76 -4.31
CA CYS A 73 -15.02 -9.31 -3.67
C CYS A 73 -15.05 -7.80 -3.38
N HIS A 74 -13.94 -7.08 -3.53
CA HIS A 74 -13.78 -5.65 -3.26
C HIS A 74 -14.02 -5.20 -1.81
N ALA A 75 -14.23 -6.11 -0.84
CA ALA A 75 -14.44 -5.76 0.56
C ALA A 75 -13.28 -4.92 1.14
N CYS A 76 -12.03 -5.22 0.73
CA CYS A 76 -10.86 -4.47 1.15
C CYS A 76 -10.83 -3.02 0.59
N GLU A 77 -11.41 -2.77 -0.58
CA GLU A 77 -11.58 -1.42 -1.12
C GLU A 77 -12.63 -0.65 -0.33
N ALA A 78 -13.79 -1.26 -0.12
CA ALA A 78 -14.89 -0.64 0.61
C ALA A 78 -14.46 -0.27 2.05
N ALA A 79 -13.84 -1.21 2.78
CA ALA A 79 -13.36 -0.96 4.12
C ALA A 79 -12.27 0.11 4.19
N CYS A 80 -11.42 0.21 3.16
CA CYS A 80 -10.40 1.25 3.07
C CYS A 80 -11.03 2.63 2.82
N SER A 81 -12.01 2.71 1.93
CA SER A 81 -12.71 3.95 1.63
C SER A 81 -13.51 4.45 2.81
N GLU A 82 -14.24 3.57 3.48
CA GLU A 82 -15.02 3.89 4.67
C GLU A 82 -14.14 4.38 5.82
N LYS A 83 -13.07 3.62 6.14
CA LYS A 83 -12.15 3.98 7.23
C LYS A 83 -11.49 5.34 7.05
N ASN A 84 -11.17 5.70 5.80
CA ASN A 84 -10.41 6.92 5.50
C ASN A 84 -11.30 8.04 4.93
N ASP A 85 -12.61 7.89 4.97
CA ASP A 85 -13.59 8.84 4.42
C ASP A 85 -13.21 9.35 3.02
N LEU A 86 -12.88 8.41 2.13
CA LEU A 86 -12.37 8.75 0.83
C LEU A 86 -13.50 9.22 -0.11
N PRO A 87 -13.30 10.33 -0.81
CA PRO A 87 -14.25 10.73 -1.83
C PRO A 87 -14.31 9.69 -2.95
N ALA A 88 -15.44 9.56 -3.61
CA ALA A 88 -15.70 8.50 -4.59
C ALA A 88 -14.67 8.40 -5.74
N HIS A 89 -13.94 9.47 -6.00
CA HIS A 89 -12.90 9.51 -7.04
C HIS A 89 -11.50 9.15 -6.54
N ILE A 90 -11.32 8.90 -5.25
CA ILE A 90 -10.04 8.50 -4.64
C ILE A 90 -10.17 7.08 -4.08
N ALA A 91 -9.19 6.24 -4.35
CA ALA A 91 -9.12 4.91 -3.77
C ALA A 91 -7.68 4.57 -3.35
N PHE A 92 -7.45 4.41 -2.06
CA PHE A 92 -6.13 4.02 -1.55
C PHE A 92 -5.79 2.56 -1.82
N ARG A 93 -6.80 1.73 -2.00
CA ARG A 93 -6.66 0.32 -2.39
C ARG A 93 -7.57 0.03 -3.57
N SER A 94 -7.12 -0.83 -4.47
CA SER A 94 -7.95 -1.32 -5.57
C SER A 94 -7.69 -2.79 -5.85
N VAL A 95 -8.74 -3.47 -6.27
CA VAL A 95 -8.72 -4.84 -6.74
C VAL A 95 -8.75 -4.85 -8.26
N GLY A 96 -7.80 -5.53 -8.84
CA GLY A 96 -7.70 -5.76 -10.28
C GLY A 96 -7.35 -7.21 -10.54
N PHE A 97 -6.90 -7.50 -11.74
CA PHE A 97 -6.41 -8.83 -12.08
C PHE A 97 -5.26 -8.78 -13.08
N ILE A 98 -4.49 -9.84 -13.11
CA ILE A 98 -3.55 -10.14 -14.17
C ILE A 98 -3.99 -11.40 -14.88
N GLU A 99 -3.71 -11.48 -16.17
CA GLU A 99 -4.10 -12.62 -16.98
C GLU A 99 -3.02 -13.01 -17.96
N GLY A 100 -3.01 -14.24 -18.37
CA GLY A 100 -2.07 -14.76 -19.36
C GLY A 100 -2.45 -16.13 -19.87
N GLY A 101 -1.73 -16.56 -20.90
CA GLY A 101 -2.00 -17.80 -21.61
C GLY A 101 -3.11 -17.65 -22.66
N SER A 102 -3.47 -18.76 -23.28
CA SER A 102 -4.54 -18.88 -24.27
C SER A 102 -5.35 -20.13 -23.98
N TYR A 103 -6.59 -20.15 -24.44
CA TYR A 103 -7.43 -21.34 -24.27
C TYR A 103 -6.76 -22.60 -24.85
N PRO A 104 -6.76 -23.73 -24.13
CA PRO A 104 -7.41 -24.00 -22.84
C PRO A 104 -6.53 -23.65 -21.61
N ALA A 105 -5.31 -23.15 -21.79
CA ALA A 105 -4.35 -22.85 -20.71
C ALA A 105 -4.42 -21.39 -20.20
N TYR A 106 -5.54 -20.70 -20.40
CA TYR A 106 -5.76 -19.37 -19.88
C TYR A 106 -5.78 -19.35 -18.35
N GLN A 107 -5.10 -18.39 -17.77
CA GLN A 107 -5.07 -18.18 -16.32
C GLN A 107 -5.32 -16.72 -15.97
N ARG A 108 -6.00 -16.51 -14.85
CA ARG A 108 -6.27 -15.20 -14.27
C ARG A 108 -6.00 -15.23 -12.78
N LEU A 109 -5.35 -14.19 -12.28
CA LEU A 109 -5.15 -13.96 -10.85
C LEU A 109 -5.73 -12.61 -10.47
N ASN A 110 -6.51 -12.58 -9.41
CA ASN A 110 -6.96 -11.32 -8.84
C ASN A 110 -5.87 -10.75 -7.94
N ILE A 111 -5.72 -9.42 -7.95
CA ILE A 111 -4.71 -8.70 -7.15
C ILE A 111 -5.36 -7.54 -6.44
N SER A 112 -5.10 -7.41 -5.14
CA SER A 112 -5.49 -6.24 -4.36
C SER A 112 -4.26 -5.41 -4.04
N MET A 113 -4.20 -4.20 -4.57
CA MET A 113 -3.06 -3.31 -4.48
C MET A 113 -3.36 -2.01 -3.75
N ALA A 114 -2.36 -1.53 -3.02
CA ALA A 114 -2.34 -0.22 -2.36
C ALA A 114 -0.91 0.33 -2.39
N CYS A 115 -0.62 1.38 -1.61
CA CYS A 115 0.75 1.78 -1.37
C CYS A 115 1.52 0.65 -0.65
N ASN A 116 2.71 0.35 -1.15
CA ASN A 116 3.59 -0.67 -0.58
C ASN A 116 4.56 -0.13 0.47
N HIS A 117 4.50 1.17 0.80
CA HIS A 117 5.37 1.83 1.77
C HIS A 117 6.85 1.44 1.61
N CYS A 118 7.32 1.51 0.38
CA CYS A 118 8.61 1.03 -0.09
C CYS A 118 9.78 1.43 0.82
N ASP A 119 10.83 0.62 0.84
CA ASP A 119 12.06 0.98 1.54
C ASP A 119 12.81 2.07 0.79
N ASP A 120 12.77 2.06 -0.53
CA ASP A 120 13.28 3.11 -1.38
C ASP A 120 12.15 3.84 -2.12
N PRO A 121 11.43 4.79 -1.46
CA PRO A 121 10.22 5.37 -2.00
C PRO A 121 10.52 6.47 -3.02
N VAL A 122 10.41 6.16 -4.32
CA VAL A 122 10.61 7.15 -5.40
C VAL A 122 9.65 8.35 -5.32
N CYS A 123 8.46 8.17 -4.74
CA CYS A 123 7.52 9.27 -4.51
C CYS A 123 8.05 10.29 -3.51
N LEU A 124 8.80 9.84 -2.51
CA LEU A 124 9.46 10.69 -1.52
C LEU A 124 10.65 11.42 -2.13
N LYS A 125 11.54 10.67 -2.82
CA LYS A 125 12.73 11.23 -3.45
C LYS A 125 12.41 12.28 -4.51
N GLY A 126 11.30 12.11 -5.21
CA GLY A 126 10.88 13.02 -6.28
C GLY A 126 9.97 14.16 -5.84
N CYS A 127 9.67 14.29 -4.55
CA CYS A 127 8.75 15.33 -4.09
C CYS A 127 9.48 16.68 -3.93
N PRO A 128 9.13 17.72 -4.72
CA PRO A 128 9.83 19.00 -4.67
C PRO A 128 9.56 19.79 -3.39
N THR A 129 8.44 19.58 -2.72
CA THR A 129 8.08 20.23 -1.46
C THR A 129 8.40 19.40 -0.23
N LEU A 130 8.95 18.20 -0.40
CA LEU A 130 9.26 17.28 0.71
C LEU A 130 8.03 16.90 1.54
N ALA A 131 6.86 16.81 0.89
CA ALA A 131 5.60 16.48 1.54
C ALA A 131 5.51 15.00 2.00
N TYR A 132 6.51 14.18 1.72
CA TYR A 132 6.53 12.78 2.13
C TYR A 132 7.52 12.54 3.27
N THR A 133 7.12 11.70 4.21
CA THR A 133 7.97 11.25 5.31
C THR A 133 7.87 9.73 5.44
N LYS A 134 9.00 9.05 5.59
CA LYS A 134 9.04 7.64 5.99
C LYS A 134 9.33 7.57 7.49
N PHE A 135 8.41 7.02 8.26
CA PHE A 135 8.51 6.96 9.71
C PHE A 135 9.16 5.67 10.18
N ALA A 136 9.98 5.78 11.23
CA ALA A 136 10.77 4.68 11.75
C ALA A 136 9.92 3.62 12.46
N GLU A 137 8.85 4.01 13.12
CA GLU A 137 8.09 3.12 13.99
C GLU A 137 7.42 1.94 13.26
N TYR A 138 6.89 2.17 12.04
CA TYR A 138 6.26 1.12 11.24
C TYR A 138 6.81 1.02 9.81
N GLY A 139 7.74 1.91 9.46
CA GLY A 139 8.21 2.06 8.09
C GLY A 139 7.15 2.64 7.16
N ALA A 140 6.15 3.31 7.71
CA ALA A 140 5.09 3.93 6.93
C ALA A 140 5.62 5.15 6.16
N VAL A 141 5.35 5.20 4.86
CA VAL A 141 5.58 6.40 4.06
C VAL A 141 4.28 7.19 4.06
N LEU A 142 4.26 8.34 4.71
CA LEU A 142 3.08 9.21 4.79
C LEU A 142 3.29 10.46 3.94
N GLN A 143 2.18 11.06 3.55
CA GLN A 143 2.16 12.29 2.75
C GLN A 143 1.40 13.36 3.54
N ASP A 144 1.97 14.55 3.60
CA ASP A 144 1.38 15.70 4.25
C ASP A 144 0.60 16.53 3.22
N PRO A 145 -0.73 16.64 3.35
CA PRO A 145 -1.54 17.41 2.44
C PRO A 145 -1.29 18.92 2.52
N ASP A 146 -0.87 19.43 3.68
CA ASP A 146 -0.67 20.88 3.90
C ASP A 146 0.63 21.39 3.21
N ILE A 147 1.60 20.51 3.04
CA ILE A 147 2.86 20.82 2.32
C ILE A 147 2.70 20.56 0.82
N CYS A 148 1.76 19.71 0.43
CA CYS A 148 1.57 19.28 -0.95
C CYS A 148 0.87 20.34 -1.79
N PHE A 149 1.50 20.82 -2.86
CA PHE A 149 0.88 21.76 -3.80
C PHE A 149 0.26 21.08 -5.05
N GLY A 150 0.15 19.76 -5.06
CA GLY A 150 -0.57 19.03 -6.11
C GLY A 150 0.13 18.89 -7.45
N CYS A 151 1.47 18.94 -7.52
CA CYS A 151 2.20 18.82 -8.79
C CYS A 151 1.99 17.48 -9.52
N GLY A 152 1.53 16.44 -8.83
CA GLY A 152 1.25 15.13 -9.40
C GLY A 152 2.46 14.28 -9.77
N TYR A 153 3.69 14.76 -9.58
CA TYR A 153 4.89 14.01 -9.99
C TYR A 153 4.97 12.60 -9.36
N CYS A 154 4.61 12.48 -8.08
CA CYS A 154 4.59 11.21 -7.37
C CYS A 154 3.61 10.19 -7.96
N THR A 155 2.55 10.65 -8.65
CA THR A 155 1.61 9.75 -9.35
C THR A 155 2.25 9.13 -10.59
N TRP A 156 3.22 9.80 -11.19
CA TRP A 156 3.88 9.36 -12.41
C TRP A 156 5.04 8.40 -12.14
N VAL A 157 5.79 8.67 -11.08
CA VAL A 157 6.98 7.88 -10.77
C VAL A 157 6.66 6.59 -10.01
N CYS A 158 5.51 6.50 -9.36
CA CYS A 158 5.14 5.31 -8.59
C CYS A 158 4.78 4.15 -9.52
N PRO A 159 5.54 3.04 -9.54
CA PRO A 159 5.26 1.91 -10.42
C PRO A 159 3.98 1.16 -10.04
N TYR A 160 3.45 1.40 -8.83
CA TYR A 160 2.25 0.75 -8.30
C TYR A 160 1.01 1.63 -8.41
N ASN A 161 1.14 2.83 -8.96
CA ASN A 161 0.04 3.81 -9.10
C ASN A 161 -0.69 4.08 -7.78
N ALA A 162 0.07 4.17 -6.67
CA ALA A 162 -0.53 4.33 -5.34
C ALA A 162 -0.90 5.77 -4.98
N PRO A 163 -0.08 6.80 -5.24
CA PRO A 163 -0.46 8.19 -5.03
C PRO A 163 -1.54 8.61 -6.04
N GLN A 164 -2.53 9.36 -5.59
CA GLN A 164 -3.62 9.86 -6.42
C GLN A 164 -3.79 11.36 -6.23
N LEU A 165 -3.87 12.08 -7.34
CA LEU A 165 -4.13 13.50 -7.32
C LEU A 165 -5.63 13.75 -7.18
N ASP A 166 -6.01 14.40 -6.10
CA ASP A 166 -7.34 14.97 -5.96
C ASP A 166 -7.34 16.38 -6.55
N THR A 167 -7.90 16.50 -7.72
CA THR A 167 -7.97 17.79 -8.43
C THR A 167 -8.94 18.78 -7.78
N LYS A 168 -9.85 18.29 -6.93
CA LYS A 168 -10.80 19.16 -6.19
C LYS A 168 -10.15 19.70 -4.93
N ALA A 169 -9.41 18.85 -4.21
CA ALA A 169 -8.70 19.25 -3.01
C ALA A 169 -7.35 19.93 -3.32
N GLY A 170 -6.81 19.75 -4.52
CA GLY A 170 -5.55 20.37 -4.95
C GLY A 170 -4.28 19.72 -4.42
N HIS A 171 -4.38 18.55 -3.82
CA HIS A 171 -3.24 17.80 -3.29
C HIS A 171 -3.29 16.32 -3.68
N VAL A 172 -2.18 15.62 -3.49
CA VAL A 172 -2.11 14.16 -3.66
C VAL A 172 -2.46 13.49 -2.33
N SER A 173 -3.13 12.36 -2.41
CA SER A 173 -3.37 11.48 -1.28
C SER A 173 -3.01 10.03 -1.61
N LYS A 174 -2.77 9.20 -0.60
CA LYS A 174 -2.46 7.78 -0.73
C LYS A 174 -2.68 7.04 0.58
N CYS A 175 -2.60 5.69 0.52
CA CYS A 175 -2.66 4.83 1.70
C CYS A 175 -1.72 5.33 2.82
N ASN A 176 -2.27 5.43 4.02
CA ASN A 176 -1.58 5.83 5.25
C ASN A 176 -1.15 4.64 6.13
N MET A 177 -1.23 3.40 5.62
CA MET A 177 -0.97 2.17 6.37
C MET A 177 -1.95 1.92 7.53
N CYS A 178 -2.97 2.75 7.70
CA CYS A 178 -3.86 2.75 8.87
C CYS A 178 -3.06 2.79 10.18
N VAL A 179 -2.09 3.69 10.30
CA VAL A 179 -1.18 3.78 11.45
C VAL A 179 -1.94 3.92 12.77
N ASP A 180 -3.05 4.65 12.78
CA ASP A 180 -3.98 4.77 13.89
C ASP A 180 -4.49 3.41 14.41
N ARG A 181 -4.86 2.52 13.48
CA ARG A 181 -5.29 1.17 13.83
C ARG A 181 -4.12 0.31 14.34
N LEU A 182 -2.93 0.46 13.72
CA LEU A 182 -1.73 -0.25 14.19
C LEU A 182 -1.40 0.13 15.64
N GLU A 183 -1.52 1.41 15.97
CA GLU A 183 -1.33 1.90 17.34
C GLU A 183 -2.34 1.32 18.35
N ALA A 184 -3.52 0.96 17.88
CA ALA A 184 -4.53 0.26 18.67
C ALA A 184 -4.36 -1.27 18.69
N GLY A 185 -3.28 -1.82 18.09
CA GLY A 185 -3.07 -3.26 17.98
C GLY A 185 -3.95 -3.96 16.94
N LEU A 186 -4.56 -3.19 16.03
CA LEU A 186 -5.47 -3.70 15.01
C LEU A 186 -4.80 -3.74 13.63
N LYS A 187 -5.19 -4.70 12.81
CA LYS A 187 -4.78 -4.73 11.39
C LYS A 187 -5.38 -3.53 10.63
N PRO A 188 -4.70 -3.10 9.53
CA PRO A 188 -5.31 -2.16 8.59
C PRO A 188 -6.72 -2.62 8.17
N ALA A 189 -7.66 -1.68 8.04
CA ALA A 189 -9.05 -1.97 7.74
C ALA A 189 -9.24 -2.90 6.54
N CYS A 190 -8.44 -2.70 5.49
CA CYS A 190 -8.48 -3.54 4.30
C CYS A 190 -8.04 -5.00 4.54
N ALA A 191 -7.08 -5.23 5.44
CA ALA A 191 -6.64 -6.58 5.79
C ALA A 191 -7.67 -7.26 6.71
N ALA A 192 -8.21 -6.52 7.67
CA ALA A 192 -9.25 -7.00 8.58
C ALA A 192 -10.54 -7.41 7.82
N ALA A 193 -10.89 -6.66 6.76
CA ALA A 193 -12.09 -6.91 5.96
C ALA A 193 -11.92 -8.03 4.91
N CYS A 194 -10.76 -8.66 4.79
CA CYS A 194 -10.51 -9.67 3.77
C CYS A 194 -11.15 -11.02 4.14
N LEU A 195 -12.35 -11.27 3.66
CA LEU A 195 -13.14 -12.48 3.97
C LEU A 195 -12.43 -13.78 3.56
N ALA A 196 -11.79 -13.79 2.41
CA ALA A 196 -11.07 -14.96 1.90
C ALA A 196 -9.66 -15.12 2.53
N GLY A 197 -9.27 -14.23 3.43
CA GLY A 197 -7.92 -14.21 3.99
C GLY A 197 -6.80 -14.08 2.94
N ALA A 198 -7.10 -13.54 1.77
CA ALA A 198 -6.12 -13.33 0.71
C ALA A 198 -5.14 -12.19 1.04
N LEU A 199 -5.63 -11.17 1.72
CA LEU A 199 -4.85 -10.02 2.16
C LEU A 199 -4.63 -10.09 3.66
N ASP A 200 -3.39 -9.90 4.08
CA ASP A 200 -3.03 -9.82 5.49
C ASP A 200 -1.91 -8.80 5.72
N PHE A 201 -1.51 -8.60 6.96
CA PHE A 201 -0.57 -7.57 7.35
C PHE A 201 0.37 -8.08 8.45
N GLY A 202 1.58 -7.55 8.49
CA GLY A 202 2.55 -7.90 9.52
C GLY A 202 3.94 -7.39 9.20
N ILE A 203 4.93 -7.85 9.96
CA ILE A 203 6.33 -7.48 9.80
C ILE A 203 6.93 -8.20 8.60
N ILE A 204 7.46 -7.42 7.66
CA ILE A 204 8.04 -7.97 6.43
C ILE A 204 9.41 -8.61 6.66
N GLU A 205 10.19 -8.10 7.60
CA GLU A 205 11.56 -8.59 7.86
C GLU A 205 11.58 -9.95 8.57
N THR A 206 10.49 -10.28 9.25
CA THR A 206 10.38 -11.57 9.91
C THR A 206 9.88 -12.62 8.93
N LYS A 207 10.75 -13.55 8.51
CA LYS A 207 10.30 -14.74 7.77
C LYS A 207 9.77 -15.76 8.79
N PRO A 208 8.47 -16.03 8.81
CA PRO A 208 7.96 -17.17 9.55
C PRO A 208 8.51 -18.46 8.98
N GLU A 209 8.85 -19.41 9.84
CA GLU A 209 9.54 -20.67 9.48
C GLU A 209 8.84 -21.50 8.38
N ASN A 210 7.56 -21.27 8.16
CA ASN A 210 6.74 -21.99 7.17
C ASN A 210 6.45 -21.20 5.89
N ARG A 211 7.24 -20.16 5.58
CA ARG A 211 7.01 -19.27 4.44
C ARG A 211 8.12 -19.31 3.39
N ASP A 212 8.65 -20.44 3.07
CA ASP A 212 9.73 -20.61 2.10
C ASP A 212 9.40 -20.11 0.68
N GLN A 213 8.17 -19.66 0.44
CA GLN A 213 7.68 -19.27 -0.89
C GLN A 213 7.11 -17.84 -0.94
N LEU A 214 7.55 -16.94 -0.06
CA LEU A 214 7.13 -15.55 -0.12
C LEU A 214 8.06 -14.73 -1.01
N GLU A 215 7.51 -14.14 -2.05
CA GLU A 215 8.24 -13.33 -3.00
C GLU A 215 7.78 -11.87 -2.97
N ALA A 216 8.70 -10.94 -3.24
CA ALA A 216 8.35 -9.53 -3.43
C ALA A 216 7.74 -9.24 -4.81
N ARG A 217 7.61 -10.26 -5.64
CA ARG A 217 7.25 -10.15 -7.05
C ARG A 217 6.26 -11.24 -7.46
N ILE A 218 5.37 -10.88 -8.35
CA ILE A 218 4.48 -11.79 -9.06
C ILE A 218 4.56 -11.45 -10.56
N PRO A 219 4.40 -12.41 -11.49
CA PRO A 219 4.40 -12.11 -12.92
C PRO A 219 3.40 -11.01 -13.29
N GLY A 220 3.81 -10.05 -14.12
CA GLY A 220 2.99 -8.87 -14.47
C GLY A 220 3.02 -7.74 -13.44
N PHE A 221 3.76 -7.90 -12.34
CA PHE A 221 3.99 -6.85 -11.35
C PHE A 221 5.32 -6.13 -11.62
N PRO A 222 5.44 -4.84 -11.29
CA PRO A 222 6.70 -4.10 -11.45
C PRO A 222 7.85 -4.76 -10.68
N THR A 223 9.07 -4.64 -11.22
CA THR A 223 10.24 -5.20 -10.54
C THR A 223 10.45 -4.56 -9.16
N PRO A 224 10.73 -5.36 -8.12
CA PRO A 224 10.96 -4.84 -6.78
C PRO A 224 12.26 -4.06 -6.65
N ASP A 225 13.20 -4.23 -7.58
CA ASP A 225 14.55 -3.64 -7.51
C ASP A 225 14.56 -2.11 -7.60
N ILE A 226 13.47 -1.51 -8.06
CA ILE A 226 13.36 -0.05 -8.22
C ILE A 226 13.04 0.65 -6.88
N THR A 227 12.17 0.05 -6.07
CA THR A 227 11.58 0.73 -4.91
C THR A 227 11.60 -0.11 -3.64
N HIS A 228 12.00 -1.36 -3.70
CA HIS A 228 11.98 -2.30 -2.58
C HIS A 228 10.63 -2.30 -1.84
N PRO A 229 9.54 -2.78 -2.49
CA PRO A 229 8.18 -2.70 -1.94
C PRO A 229 7.98 -3.62 -0.75
N ASN A 230 7.25 -3.15 0.25
CA ASN A 230 6.91 -3.92 1.44
C ASN A 230 5.58 -4.65 1.28
N ILE A 231 5.50 -5.45 0.23
CA ILE A 231 4.48 -6.47 -0.01
C ILE A 231 5.16 -7.81 -0.24
N ARG A 232 4.54 -8.88 0.21
CA ARG A 232 4.99 -10.24 -0.06
C ARG A 232 3.84 -11.04 -0.66
N PHE A 233 4.13 -11.69 -1.77
CA PHE A 233 3.20 -12.57 -2.46
C PHE A 233 3.47 -14.01 -2.07
N GLN A 234 2.43 -14.73 -1.72
CA GLN A 234 2.50 -16.17 -1.60
C GLN A 234 2.30 -16.78 -2.99
N GLN A 235 3.33 -17.47 -3.48
CA GLN A 235 3.23 -18.19 -4.73
C GLN A 235 2.59 -19.55 -4.47
N THR A 236 1.55 -19.87 -5.19
CA THR A 236 0.74 -21.06 -4.93
C THR A 236 0.61 -21.97 -6.15
N ARG A 237 0.71 -21.44 -7.36
CA ARG A 237 0.60 -22.22 -8.59
C ARG A 237 1.58 -21.78 -9.64
N SER A 238 1.92 -22.70 -10.55
CA SER A 238 2.72 -22.40 -11.72
C SER A 238 1.96 -21.45 -12.64
N LEU A 239 2.54 -20.27 -12.86
CA LEU A 239 1.96 -19.24 -13.72
C LEU A 239 2.66 -19.25 -15.09
N PRO A 240 1.94 -18.93 -16.18
CA PRO A 240 2.57 -18.66 -17.45
C PRO A 240 3.61 -17.55 -17.32
N ARG A 241 4.72 -17.64 -18.05
CA ARG A 241 5.77 -16.59 -18.02
C ARG A 241 5.28 -15.23 -18.51
N GLU A 242 4.27 -15.22 -19.38
CA GLU A 242 3.69 -14.03 -19.97
C GLU A 242 2.30 -13.73 -19.37
N MET A 243 2.31 -13.27 -18.15
CA MET A 243 1.11 -12.68 -17.55
C MET A 243 1.10 -11.19 -17.87
N LYS A 244 -0.01 -10.72 -18.42
CA LYS A 244 -0.23 -9.29 -18.67
C LYS A 244 -1.24 -8.77 -17.68
N ARG A 245 -1.01 -7.53 -17.27
CA ARG A 245 -1.99 -6.78 -16.51
C ARG A 245 -2.90 -6.09 -17.52
N PRO A 246 -4.16 -6.52 -17.68
CA PRO A 246 -5.10 -5.74 -18.44
C PRO A 246 -5.35 -4.42 -17.69
N ASP A 247 -5.72 -3.39 -18.42
CA ASP A 247 -5.87 -2.03 -17.89
C ASP A 247 -7.02 -1.85 -16.90
N SER A 248 -7.29 -2.85 -16.11
CA SER A 248 -8.30 -2.79 -15.06
C SER A 248 -7.89 -1.94 -13.85
N MET A 249 -6.60 -1.62 -13.73
CA MET A 249 -6.14 -0.74 -12.65
C MET A 249 -6.37 0.75 -12.92
N PRO A 250 -6.44 1.22 -14.15
CA PRO A 250 -6.87 2.58 -14.45
C PRO A 250 -8.35 2.85 -14.17
N LEU A 251 -9.16 1.83 -13.99
CA LEU A 251 -10.59 1.97 -13.64
C LEU A 251 -10.86 2.82 -12.40
N ARG A 252 -9.84 3.15 -11.62
CA ARG A 252 -9.97 4.19 -10.61
C ARG A 252 -10.43 5.52 -11.19
N TYR A 253 -9.94 5.86 -12.36
CA TYR A 253 -10.31 7.10 -13.05
C TYR A 253 -11.65 7.00 -13.78
N GLU A 254 -12.01 5.82 -14.25
CA GLU A 254 -13.31 5.58 -14.85
C GLU A 254 -14.46 5.63 -13.85
N ARG A 255 -14.23 5.19 -12.61
CA ARG A 255 -15.21 5.30 -11.51
C ARG A 255 -15.58 6.74 -11.20
N THR A 256 -14.73 7.66 -11.54
CA THR A 256 -14.97 9.06 -11.16
C THR A 256 -16.01 9.75 -12.00
N GLY A 257 -16.48 9.13 -13.09
CA GLY A 257 -17.22 9.92 -14.07
C GLY A 257 -16.46 11.23 -14.32
N ALA A 258 -15.13 11.17 -14.11
CA ALA A 258 -14.29 12.34 -14.23
C ALA A 258 -14.46 12.84 -15.62
N GLN A 259 -15.34 13.72 -15.73
CA GLN A 259 -15.56 14.58 -16.86
C GLN A 259 -14.39 15.55 -16.96
N GLY A 260 -13.22 15.03 -16.78
CA GLY A 260 -11.98 15.69 -17.11
C GLY A 260 -11.57 15.15 -18.44
N ASP A 261 -12.07 15.75 -19.44
CA ASP A 261 -11.65 15.60 -20.82
C ASP A 261 -10.14 15.64 -20.89
N SER A 262 -9.50 14.51 -21.06
CA SER A 262 -8.09 14.38 -21.46
C SER A 262 -7.15 13.52 -20.63
N TYR A 263 -7.58 12.85 -19.59
CA TYR A 263 -6.69 11.88 -18.99
C TYR A 263 -6.83 10.51 -19.68
N THR A 264 -6.03 10.28 -20.67
CA THR A 264 -5.79 8.92 -21.18
C THR A 264 -4.96 8.18 -20.14
N PRO A 265 -5.44 7.07 -19.57
CA PRO A 265 -4.63 6.24 -18.69
C PRO A 265 -3.37 5.86 -19.46
N LYS A 266 -2.21 6.01 -18.84
CA LYS A 266 -0.95 5.58 -19.44
C LYS A 266 -0.88 4.06 -19.41
N VAL A 267 -1.54 3.45 -20.38
CA VAL A 267 -1.51 2.00 -20.61
C VAL A 267 -0.11 1.53 -20.99
N ASP A 268 0.70 2.42 -21.55
CA ASP A 268 1.99 2.11 -22.15
C ASP A 268 3.19 2.20 -21.20
N ALA A 269 2.99 2.57 -19.95
CA ALA A 269 4.10 2.74 -18.99
C ALA A 269 4.57 1.43 -18.33
N VAL A 270 3.99 0.29 -18.72
CA VAL A 270 4.37 -1.04 -18.23
C VAL A 270 4.61 -1.97 -19.41
N ARG A 271 5.56 -1.62 -20.28
CA ARG A 271 6.17 -2.54 -21.22
C ARG A 271 7.48 -3.06 -20.68
#